data_c784d5b397cf5dc85ecd3061cb2eb0e7
#
_entry.id   c784d5b397cf5dc85ecd3061cb2eb0e7
#
_cell.length_a   1.000
_cell.length_b   1.000
_cell.length_c   1.000
_cell.angle_alpha   90.00
_cell.angle_beta   90.00
_cell.angle_gamma   90.00
#
_symmetry.space_group_name_H-M   'P 1'
#
loop_
_entity.id
_entity.type
_entity.pdbx_description
1 polymer ?
#
loop_
_entity_poly.entity_id
_entity_poly.type
_entity_poly.pdbx_seq_one_letter_code
_entity_poly.pdbx_strand_id
1 'polypeptide(L)'
;DGSFSADNVVVAPDGPSASALLDITDPGSNPVSCIWFSADIPPTTTRSIVLDGSNTGPVINLAVMTNVAPSYAPPGRHLIAAACPGTMSLELEDQARSQLKGWFGAVVDDWTTLRIDRIEHGQPKQAPPLRPRQRTKLDDGRWVCGDHRDTGSLQGAMFSGRRTAEAILGLPPARAEY
;
A
#
# COMPACT_ATOMS: atom_id res chain seq x y z
N ASP A 1 -16.91 11.30 24.61
CA ASP A 1 -17.72 10.68 23.55
C ASP A 1 -18.90 11.60 23.29
N GLY A 2 -19.04 12.10 22.06
CA GLY A 2 -20.10 13.02 21.63
C GLY A 2 -20.78 12.50 20.37
N SER A 3 -22.06 12.89 20.18
CA SER A 3 -22.78 12.66 18.94
C SER A 3 -22.66 13.89 18.06
N PHE A 4 -22.40 13.69 16.77
CA PHE A 4 -22.35 14.75 15.77
C PHE A 4 -23.44 14.51 14.73
N SER A 5 -24.03 15.59 14.21
CA SER A 5 -24.97 15.56 13.10
C SER A 5 -24.35 16.29 11.90
N ALA A 6 -24.49 15.72 10.71
CA ALA A 6 -23.98 16.30 9.46
C ALA A 6 -24.92 15.94 8.30
N ASP A 7 -24.98 16.81 7.29
CA ASP A 7 -25.78 16.59 6.08
C ASP A 7 -25.21 15.44 5.24
N ASN A 8 -23.91 15.22 5.29
CA ASN A 8 -23.24 14.13 4.59
C ASN A 8 -22.22 13.46 5.50
N VAL A 9 -22.24 12.13 5.54
CA VAL A 9 -21.26 11.29 6.24
C VAL A 9 -20.52 10.47 5.21
N VAL A 10 -19.18 10.64 5.17
CA VAL A 10 -18.28 9.90 4.27
C VAL A 10 -17.41 8.96 5.09
N VAL A 11 -17.46 7.66 4.80
CA VAL A 11 -16.64 6.62 5.42
C VAL A 11 -15.52 6.27 4.47
N ALA A 12 -14.27 6.50 4.87
CA ALA A 12 -13.09 6.43 4.00
C ALA A 12 -11.90 5.61 4.56
N PRO A 13 -12.10 4.53 5.35
CA PRO A 13 -11.02 3.63 5.74
C PRO A 13 -10.76 2.57 4.67
N ASP A 14 -9.90 1.57 5.00
CA ASP A 14 -9.75 0.34 4.20
C ASP A 14 -11.07 -0.44 4.07
N GLY A 15 -11.11 -1.37 3.11
CA GLY A 15 -12.33 -2.11 2.78
C GLY A 15 -12.95 -2.89 3.95
N PRO A 16 -12.20 -3.73 4.69
CA PRO A 16 -12.70 -4.44 5.86
C PRO A 16 -13.21 -3.51 6.96
N SER A 17 -12.51 -2.42 7.26
CA SER A 17 -12.96 -1.42 8.23
C SER A 17 -14.22 -0.68 7.77
N ALA A 18 -14.34 -0.40 6.46
CA ALA A 18 -15.55 0.18 5.89
C ALA A 18 -16.74 -0.77 6.04
N SER A 19 -16.56 -2.07 5.79
CA SER A 19 -17.64 -3.06 5.93
C SER A 19 -18.10 -3.25 7.38
N ALA A 20 -17.18 -3.10 8.34
CA ALA A 20 -17.54 -3.13 9.77
C ALA A 20 -18.38 -1.92 10.23
N LEU A 21 -18.25 -0.78 9.54
CA LEU A 21 -18.98 0.45 9.85
C LEU A 21 -20.26 0.64 9.03
N LEU A 22 -20.34 -0.03 7.90
CA LEU A 22 -21.39 0.14 6.90
C LEU A 22 -22.00 -1.22 6.53
N ASP A 23 -23.24 -1.23 6.09
CA ASP A 23 -23.87 -2.44 5.54
C ASP A 23 -23.42 -2.63 4.08
N ILE A 24 -22.16 -3.00 3.90
CA ILE A 24 -21.57 -3.33 2.59
C ILE A 24 -20.83 -4.66 2.68
N THR A 25 -20.79 -5.37 1.56
CA THR A 25 -20.02 -6.62 1.48
C THR A 25 -18.53 -6.34 1.71
N ASP A 26 -17.90 -7.11 2.60
CA ASP A 26 -16.45 -7.06 2.80
C ASP A 26 -15.74 -7.44 1.49
N PRO A 27 -14.93 -6.55 0.93
CA PRO A 27 -14.16 -6.85 -0.28
C PRO A 27 -13.03 -7.85 -0.02
N GLY A 28 -12.71 -8.13 1.25
CA GLY A 28 -11.51 -8.82 1.67
C GLY A 28 -10.24 -8.00 1.42
N SER A 29 -9.13 -8.50 1.94
CA SER A 29 -7.83 -7.84 1.79
C SER A 29 -6.68 -8.84 1.60
N ASN A 30 -5.56 -8.33 1.09
CA ASN A 30 -4.29 -9.03 1.04
C ASN A 30 -3.31 -8.32 1.99
N PRO A 31 -2.60 -9.05 2.86
CA PRO A 31 -1.61 -8.46 3.72
C PRO A 31 -0.37 -8.05 2.92
N VAL A 32 0.34 -7.05 3.44
CA VAL A 32 1.63 -6.61 2.92
C VAL A 32 2.58 -6.40 4.09
N SER A 33 3.79 -6.95 3.99
CA SER A 33 4.87 -6.57 4.91
C SER A 33 5.93 -5.77 4.16
N CYS A 34 6.59 -4.87 4.87
CA CYS A 34 7.74 -4.12 4.37
C CYS A 34 8.85 -4.14 5.41
N ILE A 35 10.07 -4.48 4.99
CA ILE A 35 11.25 -4.41 5.83
C ILE A 35 12.07 -3.18 5.41
N TRP A 36 12.36 -2.35 6.39
CA TRP A 36 13.20 -1.17 6.24
C TRP A 36 14.58 -1.46 6.77
N PHE A 37 15.60 -1.31 5.91
CA PHE A 37 16.99 -1.47 6.29
C PHE A 37 17.74 -0.16 6.16
N SER A 38 18.78 -0.01 7.02
CA SER A 38 19.83 0.99 6.87
C SER A 38 21.12 0.31 6.49
N ALA A 39 21.85 0.91 5.55
CA ALA A 39 23.16 0.44 5.11
C ALA A 39 24.15 1.62 4.97
N ASP A 40 25.45 1.35 5.16
CA ASP A 40 26.51 2.32 4.90
C ASP A 40 26.88 2.35 3.41
N ILE A 41 26.70 1.22 2.73
CA ILE A 41 26.93 1.06 1.29
C ILE A 41 25.63 0.60 0.64
N PRO A 42 25.12 1.31 -0.38
CA PRO A 42 23.90 0.89 -1.07
C PRO A 42 24.20 -0.35 -1.93
N PRO A 43 23.29 -1.35 -2.00
CA PRO A 43 23.52 -2.56 -2.81
C PRO A 43 23.56 -2.28 -4.33
N THR A 44 23.02 -1.15 -4.74
CA THR A 44 22.97 -0.70 -6.14
C THR A 44 22.85 0.82 -6.19
N THR A 45 23.28 1.41 -7.29
CA THR A 45 23.14 2.86 -7.56
C THR A 45 21.90 3.19 -8.38
N THR A 46 21.11 2.18 -8.76
CA THR A 46 19.89 2.41 -9.55
C THR A 46 18.87 3.25 -8.77
N ARG A 47 18.17 4.13 -9.50
CA ARG A 47 17.01 4.88 -8.99
C ARG A 47 15.68 4.17 -9.28
N SER A 48 15.74 2.98 -9.83
CA SER A 48 14.59 2.16 -10.17
C SER A 48 14.29 1.15 -9.06
N ILE A 49 13.07 0.63 -9.05
CA ILE A 49 12.71 -0.53 -8.24
C ILE A 49 13.38 -1.77 -8.83
N VAL A 50 14.01 -2.55 -7.97
CA VAL A 50 14.53 -3.89 -8.31
C VAL A 50 13.41 -4.89 -8.08
N LEU A 51 13.07 -5.67 -9.10
CA LEU A 51 11.99 -6.66 -9.04
C LEU A 51 12.56 -8.08 -8.97
N ASP A 52 11.91 -8.94 -8.17
CA ASP A 52 12.17 -10.38 -8.21
C ASP A 52 11.51 -11.01 -9.43
N GLY A 53 12.32 -11.62 -10.30
CA GLY A 53 11.82 -12.42 -11.43
C GLY A 53 11.82 -13.91 -11.16
N SER A 54 12.33 -14.37 -10.01
CA SER A 54 12.54 -15.79 -9.71
C SER A 54 11.48 -16.40 -8.79
N ASN A 55 10.78 -15.57 -8.03
CA ASN A 55 9.78 -15.96 -7.03
C ASN A 55 10.34 -16.98 -6.01
N THR A 56 11.58 -16.78 -5.56
CA THR A 56 12.29 -17.69 -4.67
C THR A 56 12.24 -17.33 -3.19
N GLY A 57 11.56 -16.22 -2.85
CA GLY A 57 11.46 -15.75 -1.46
C GLY A 57 10.37 -14.72 -1.27
N PRO A 58 10.26 -14.14 -0.06
CA PRO A 58 9.18 -13.23 0.29
C PRO A 58 9.28 -11.84 -0.36
N VAL A 59 10.50 -11.39 -0.71
CA VAL A 59 10.72 -10.06 -1.29
C VAL A 59 10.39 -10.09 -2.77
N ILE A 60 9.38 -9.35 -3.20
CA ILE A 60 9.03 -9.22 -4.62
C ILE A 60 9.59 -7.95 -5.25
N ASN A 61 9.86 -6.94 -4.46
CA ASN A 61 10.58 -5.77 -4.92
C ASN A 61 11.40 -5.10 -3.81
N LEU A 62 12.44 -4.38 -4.22
CA LEU A 62 13.30 -3.60 -3.34
C LEU A 62 13.59 -2.24 -3.98
N ALA A 63 13.65 -1.21 -3.17
CA ALA A 63 14.09 0.12 -3.59
C ALA A 63 15.12 0.69 -2.62
N VAL A 64 16.21 1.27 -3.14
CA VAL A 64 17.10 2.12 -2.36
C VAL A 64 16.53 3.53 -2.37
N MET A 65 15.76 3.84 -1.36
CA MET A 65 14.97 5.08 -1.27
C MET A 65 15.84 6.33 -1.34
N THR A 66 17.03 6.29 -0.75
CA THR A 66 18.00 7.40 -0.76
C THR A 66 18.66 7.64 -2.12
N ASN A 67 18.62 6.68 -3.06
CA ASN A 67 19.06 6.94 -4.43
C ASN A 67 18.10 7.88 -5.18
N VAL A 68 16.81 7.89 -4.78
CA VAL A 68 15.77 8.75 -5.36
C VAL A 68 15.68 10.06 -4.57
N ALA A 69 15.64 9.97 -3.24
CA ALA A 69 15.52 11.10 -2.32
C ALA A 69 16.61 11.02 -1.23
N PRO A 70 17.79 11.63 -1.45
CA PRO A 70 18.91 11.57 -0.50
C PRO A 70 18.55 12.06 0.91
N SER A 71 17.56 12.94 1.04
CA SER A 71 17.07 13.46 2.33
C SER A 71 16.34 12.42 3.21
N TYR A 72 16.09 11.22 2.71
CA TYR A 72 15.42 10.16 3.47
C TYR A 72 16.32 9.45 4.50
N ALA A 73 17.62 9.74 4.49
CA ALA A 73 18.54 9.27 5.52
C ALA A 73 19.61 10.34 5.84
N PRO A 74 20.27 10.25 7.00
CA PRO A 74 21.43 11.09 7.30
C PRO A 74 22.56 10.88 6.29
N PRO A 75 23.48 11.86 6.12
CA PRO A 75 24.64 11.70 5.27
C PRO A 75 25.45 10.43 5.58
N GLY A 76 25.85 9.69 4.55
CA GLY A 76 26.61 8.43 4.69
C GLY A 76 25.74 7.21 5.06
N ARG A 77 24.42 7.35 5.08
CA ARG A 77 23.49 6.23 5.32
C ARG A 77 22.54 6.08 4.14
N HIS A 78 22.12 4.84 3.90
CA HIS A 78 21.17 4.51 2.84
C HIS A 78 19.93 3.84 3.45
N LEU A 79 18.74 4.31 3.03
CA LEU A 79 17.47 3.70 3.38
C LEU A 79 17.04 2.75 2.27
N ILE A 80 16.75 1.51 2.63
CA ILE A 80 16.33 0.45 1.72
C ILE A 80 14.97 -0.06 2.17
N ALA A 81 14.03 -0.17 1.24
CA ALA A 81 12.70 -0.74 1.46
C ALA A 81 12.57 -2.05 0.68
N ALA A 82 12.25 -3.14 1.36
CA ALA A 82 11.98 -4.44 0.77
C ALA A 82 10.50 -4.80 0.99
N ALA A 83 9.73 -4.91 -0.10
CA ALA A 83 8.30 -5.21 -0.04
C ALA A 83 8.05 -6.71 -0.16
N CYS A 84 7.22 -7.22 0.75
CA CYS A 84 6.90 -8.64 0.92
C CYS A 84 5.37 -8.82 0.96
N PRO A 85 4.66 -8.72 -0.17
CA PRO A 85 3.21 -8.93 -0.21
C PRO A 85 2.83 -10.37 0.13
N GLY A 86 1.67 -10.52 0.77
CA GLY A 86 1.09 -11.83 1.07
C GLY A 86 1.68 -12.54 2.28
N THR A 87 2.65 -11.96 2.98
CA THR A 87 3.30 -12.61 4.12
C THR A 87 3.24 -11.79 5.40
N MET A 88 2.97 -12.49 6.52
CA MET A 88 2.95 -11.94 7.88
C MET A 88 3.84 -12.77 8.82
N SER A 89 4.73 -13.62 8.27
CA SER A 89 5.56 -14.54 9.02
C SER A 89 6.45 -13.82 10.05
N LEU A 90 6.69 -14.48 11.19
CA LEU A 90 7.68 -14.02 12.17
C LEU A 90 9.12 -14.22 11.67
N GLU A 91 9.34 -15.19 10.77
CA GLU A 91 10.64 -15.49 10.15
C GLU A 91 10.92 -14.66 8.90
N LEU A 92 10.07 -13.66 8.63
CA LEU A 92 10.12 -12.84 7.41
C LEU A 92 11.50 -12.22 7.18
N GLU A 93 12.13 -11.70 8.24
CA GLU A 93 13.43 -11.03 8.13
C GLU A 93 14.52 -12.00 7.67
N ASP A 94 14.62 -13.17 8.28
CA ASP A 94 15.65 -14.17 7.96
C ASP A 94 15.48 -14.68 6.52
N GLN A 95 14.24 -14.94 6.11
CA GLN A 95 13.92 -15.36 4.75
C GLN A 95 14.26 -14.27 3.72
N ALA A 96 13.91 -13.01 4.02
CA ALA A 96 14.22 -11.87 3.16
C ALA A 96 15.73 -11.65 3.05
N ARG A 97 16.46 -11.69 4.17
CA ARG A 97 17.93 -11.56 4.15
C ARG A 97 18.59 -12.65 3.33
N SER A 98 18.15 -13.90 3.47
CA SER A 98 18.65 -15.02 2.68
C SER A 98 18.45 -14.79 1.18
N GLN A 99 17.27 -14.36 0.77
CA GLN A 99 16.96 -14.01 -0.63
C GLN A 99 17.81 -12.83 -1.13
N LEU A 100 17.88 -11.75 -0.34
CA LEU A 100 18.64 -10.55 -0.70
C LEU A 100 20.14 -10.78 -0.78
N LYS A 101 20.69 -11.71 0.02
CA LYS A 101 22.09 -12.18 -0.12
C LYS A 101 22.31 -12.86 -1.46
N GLY A 102 21.33 -13.59 -1.98
CA GLY A 102 21.38 -14.15 -3.34
C GLY A 102 21.46 -13.08 -4.43
N TRP A 103 20.87 -11.89 -4.20
CA TRP A 103 20.88 -10.79 -5.18
C TRP A 103 22.12 -9.90 -5.08
N PHE A 104 22.55 -9.57 -3.86
CA PHE A 104 23.55 -8.53 -3.60
C PHE A 104 24.80 -9.03 -2.88
N GLY A 105 24.87 -10.32 -2.52
CA GLY A 105 26.02 -10.89 -1.84
C GLY A 105 26.12 -10.50 -0.37
N ALA A 106 27.35 -10.57 0.16
CA ALA A 106 27.63 -10.41 1.58
C ALA A 106 27.33 -9.01 2.16
N VAL A 107 27.19 -7.98 1.32
CA VAL A 107 26.87 -6.62 1.79
C VAL A 107 25.58 -6.55 2.60
N VAL A 108 24.67 -7.50 2.39
CA VAL A 108 23.40 -7.63 3.13
C VAL A 108 23.60 -7.94 4.61
N ASP A 109 24.74 -8.57 4.97
CA ASP A 109 25.03 -8.91 6.37
C ASP A 109 25.25 -7.67 7.24
N ASP A 110 25.75 -6.59 6.63
CA ASP A 110 26.04 -5.33 7.31
C ASP A 110 24.81 -4.42 7.45
N TRP A 111 23.68 -4.82 6.88
CA TRP A 111 22.46 -4.00 6.96
C TRP A 111 21.83 -4.09 8.35
N THR A 112 21.45 -2.94 8.87
CA THR A 112 20.66 -2.85 10.11
C THR A 112 19.19 -2.81 9.79
N THR A 113 18.38 -3.71 10.36
CA THR A 113 16.92 -3.62 10.28
C THR A 113 16.42 -2.50 11.16
N LEU A 114 15.76 -1.53 10.56
CA LEU A 114 15.19 -0.39 11.27
C LEU A 114 13.77 -0.70 11.77
N ARG A 115 12.97 -1.35 10.90
CA ARG A 115 11.55 -1.60 11.18
C ARG A 115 11.02 -2.68 10.23
N ILE A 116 10.04 -3.42 10.71
CA ILE A 116 9.22 -4.32 9.91
C ILE A 116 7.77 -3.91 10.09
N ASP A 117 7.17 -3.37 9.03
CA ASP A 117 5.73 -3.10 9.00
C ASP A 117 5.01 -4.35 8.54
N ARG A 118 3.97 -4.74 9.28
CA ARG A 118 3.04 -5.81 8.94
C ARG A 118 1.64 -5.22 8.85
N ILE A 119 1.13 -5.10 7.64
CA ILE A 119 -0.13 -4.44 7.33
C ILE A 119 -1.12 -5.52 6.90
N GLU A 120 -2.05 -5.87 7.77
CA GLU A 120 -3.03 -6.93 7.53
C GLU A 120 -3.94 -6.61 6.35
N HIS A 121 -4.36 -5.35 6.24
CA HIS A 121 -5.22 -4.85 5.18
C HIS A 121 -4.44 -3.96 4.21
N GLY A 122 -3.35 -4.48 3.63
CA GLY A 122 -2.45 -3.71 2.77
C GLY A 122 -3.04 -3.36 1.41
N GLN A 123 -3.88 -4.25 0.86
CA GLN A 123 -4.56 -4.03 -0.42
C GLN A 123 -5.91 -4.75 -0.44
N PRO A 124 -6.96 -4.18 -1.08
CA PRO A 124 -8.21 -4.88 -1.26
C PRO A 124 -8.04 -6.08 -2.20
N LYS A 125 -8.78 -7.16 -1.97
CA LYS A 125 -8.86 -8.27 -2.93
C LYS A 125 -9.57 -7.79 -4.18
N GLN A 126 -8.93 -8.01 -5.33
CA GLN A 126 -9.46 -7.67 -6.65
C GLN A 126 -9.40 -8.87 -7.58
N ALA A 127 -10.16 -9.93 -7.22
CA ALA A 127 -10.28 -11.11 -8.06
C ALA A 127 -11.08 -10.79 -9.35
N PRO A 128 -10.78 -11.46 -10.47
CA PRO A 128 -11.60 -11.36 -11.67
C PRO A 128 -13.04 -11.86 -11.42
N PRO A 129 -14.05 -11.25 -12.09
CA PRO A 129 -13.96 -10.08 -12.94
C PRO A 129 -13.78 -8.79 -12.14
N LEU A 130 -12.76 -7.99 -12.48
CA LEU A 130 -12.53 -6.70 -11.83
C LEU A 130 -13.71 -5.76 -12.09
N ARG A 131 -14.23 -5.17 -11.01
CA ARG A 131 -15.30 -4.19 -11.04
C ARG A 131 -14.81 -2.84 -10.50
N PRO A 132 -14.07 -2.07 -11.29
CA PRO A 132 -13.65 -0.72 -10.89
C PRO A 132 -14.87 0.21 -10.84
N ARG A 133 -14.72 1.35 -10.18
CA ARG A 133 -15.73 2.41 -10.08
C ARG A 133 -17.04 1.93 -9.45
N GLN A 134 -16.94 1.25 -8.32
CA GLN A 134 -18.12 0.86 -7.56
C GLN A 134 -18.88 2.09 -7.05
N ARG A 135 -20.17 1.90 -6.77
CA ARG A 135 -21.05 2.94 -6.24
C ARG A 135 -20.51 3.46 -4.90
N THR A 136 -20.48 4.79 -4.75
CA THR A 136 -19.99 5.46 -3.53
C THR A 136 -21.11 5.96 -2.62
N LYS A 137 -22.33 6.20 -3.12
CA LYS A 137 -23.51 6.54 -2.33
C LYS A 137 -24.25 5.27 -1.94
N LEU A 138 -24.52 5.09 -0.65
CA LEU A 138 -25.27 3.97 -0.10
C LEU A 138 -26.77 4.28 -0.06
N ASP A 139 -27.61 3.24 0.13
CA ASP A 139 -29.06 3.39 0.13
C ASP A 139 -29.59 4.11 1.37
N ASP A 140 -28.83 4.11 2.48
CA ASP A 140 -29.10 4.86 3.71
C ASP A 140 -28.66 6.33 3.66
N GLY A 141 -28.13 6.78 2.52
CA GLY A 141 -27.69 8.16 2.31
C GLY A 141 -26.24 8.45 2.71
N ARG A 142 -25.56 7.50 3.38
CA ARG A 142 -24.12 7.63 3.67
C ARG A 142 -23.29 7.43 2.40
N TRP A 143 -22.04 7.82 2.49
CA TRP A 143 -21.07 7.71 1.40
C TRP A 143 -19.89 6.86 1.83
N VAL A 144 -19.28 6.15 0.87
CA VAL A 144 -18.09 5.34 1.07
C VAL A 144 -17.10 5.59 -0.06
N CYS A 145 -15.83 5.77 0.28
CA CYS A 145 -14.74 5.87 -0.69
C CYS A 145 -13.51 5.14 -0.16
N GLY A 146 -12.58 4.86 -1.05
CA GLY A 146 -11.36 4.11 -0.80
C GLY A 146 -10.93 3.38 -2.07
N ASP A 147 -9.76 2.80 -2.08
CA ASP A 147 -9.25 2.00 -3.19
C ASP A 147 -10.09 0.75 -3.46
N HIS A 148 -10.73 0.19 -2.43
CA HIS A 148 -11.68 -0.92 -2.55
C HIS A 148 -12.96 -0.56 -3.34
N ARG A 149 -13.21 0.74 -3.62
CA ARG A 149 -14.33 1.24 -4.44
C ARG A 149 -13.89 1.60 -5.85
N ASP A 150 -12.61 1.43 -6.17
CA ASP A 150 -12.00 1.68 -7.48
C ASP A 150 -10.92 0.62 -7.76
N THR A 151 -9.71 0.99 -8.13
CA THR A 151 -8.56 0.08 -8.25
C THR A 151 -7.74 0.10 -6.97
N GLY A 152 -7.19 -1.05 -6.54
CA GLY A 152 -6.36 -1.19 -5.33
C GLY A 152 -5.03 -0.43 -5.45
N SER A 153 -5.09 0.89 -5.34
CA SER A 153 -3.95 1.79 -5.51
C SER A 153 -4.22 3.16 -4.89
N LEU A 154 -3.16 3.95 -4.67
CA LEU A 154 -3.29 5.35 -4.28
C LEU A 154 -4.17 6.15 -5.25
N GLN A 155 -4.01 5.94 -6.55
CA GLN A 155 -4.86 6.57 -7.56
C GLN A 155 -6.32 6.15 -7.40
N GLY A 156 -6.59 4.87 -7.21
CA GLY A 156 -7.95 4.37 -6.99
C GLY A 156 -8.61 5.00 -5.76
N ALA A 157 -7.89 5.10 -4.65
CA ALA A 157 -8.36 5.78 -3.45
C ALA A 157 -8.68 7.26 -3.74
N MET A 158 -7.76 7.99 -4.40
CA MET A 158 -7.95 9.41 -4.77
C MET A 158 -9.12 9.61 -5.72
N PHE A 159 -9.24 8.78 -6.77
CA PHE A 159 -10.36 8.87 -7.73
C PHE A 159 -11.71 8.54 -7.08
N SER A 160 -11.74 7.55 -6.21
CA SER A 160 -12.94 7.21 -5.43
C SER A 160 -13.37 8.37 -4.53
N GLY A 161 -12.43 8.99 -3.80
CA GLY A 161 -12.68 10.17 -2.97
C GLY A 161 -13.18 11.37 -3.79
N ARG A 162 -12.52 11.66 -4.92
CA ARG A 162 -12.93 12.73 -5.84
C ARG A 162 -14.35 12.54 -6.36
N ARG A 163 -14.68 11.34 -6.87
CA ARG A 163 -16.03 11.03 -7.36
C ARG A 163 -17.09 11.20 -6.27
N THR A 164 -16.75 10.83 -5.03
CA THR A 164 -17.63 11.00 -3.88
C THR A 164 -17.89 12.48 -3.62
N ALA A 165 -16.85 13.31 -3.59
CA ALA A 165 -16.98 14.75 -3.38
C ALA A 165 -17.76 15.44 -4.51
N GLU A 166 -17.47 15.10 -5.77
CA GLU A 166 -18.20 15.63 -6.94
C GLU A 166 -19.71 15.28 -6.85
N ALA A 167 -20.03 14.04 -6.44
CA ALA A 167 -21.43 13.61 -6.30
C ALA A 167 -22.15 14.33 -5.16
N ILE A 168 -21.49 14.57 -4.02
CA ILE A 168 -22.04 15.35 -2.89
C ILE A 168 -22.33 16.80 -3.33
N LEU A 169 -21.43 17.38 -4.11
CA LEU A 169 -21.55 18.76 -4.58
C LEU A 169 -22.45 18.93 -5.80
N GLY A 170 -22.99 17.84 -6.36
CA GLY A 170 -23.79 17.88 -7.58
C GLY A 170 -22.99 18.29 -8.82
N LEU A 171 -21.67 18.11 -8.79
CA LEU A 171 -20.81 18.43 -9.92
C LEU A 171 -20.82 17.30 -10.96
N PRO A 172 -20.67 17.61 -12.26
CA PRO A 172 -20.50 16.59 -13.27
C PRO A 172 -19.20 15.81 -13.01
N PRO A 173 -19.18 14.48 -13.25
CA PRO A 173 -17.96 13.71 -13.09
C PRO A 173 -16.86 14.27 -13.99
N ALA A 174 -15.67 14.49 -13.44
CA ALA A 174 -14.54 14.95 -14.23
C ALA A 174 -14.28 13.97 -15.38
N ARG A 175 -14.13 14.49 -16.58
CA ARG A 175 -13.65 13.69 -17.72
C ARG A 175 -12.25 13.20 -17.39
N ALA A 176 -11.99 11.90 -17.57
CA ALA A 176 -10.65 11.38 -17.54
C ALA A 176 -9.87 12.03 -18.71
N GLU A 177 -9.03 12.99 -18.39
CA GLU A 177 -8.01 13.46 -19.32
C GLU A 177 -6.87 12.44 -19.24
N TYR A 178 -6.75 11.61 -20.27
CA TYR A 178 -5.63 10.68 -20.47
C TYR A 178 -4.59 11.35 -21.37
#